data_0348f81a2c829a5ff1f99b17a8b35edf
#
_entry.id   0348f81a2c829a5ff1f99b17a8b35edf
#
_cell.length_a   1.000
_cell.length_b   1.000
_cell.length_c   1.000
_cell.angle_alpha   90.00
_cell.angle_beta   90.00
_cell.angle_gamma   90.00
#
_symmetry.space_group_name_H-M   'P 1'
#
loop_
_entity.id
_entity.type
_entity.pdbx_description
1 polymer ?
#
loop_
_entity_poly.entity_id
_entity_poly.type
_entity_poly.pdbx_seq_one_letter_code
_entity_poly.pdbx_strand_id
1 'polypeptide(L)'
;GIDRAAAREIPKVDGSSIYGGTPADASVIEAIRAIRNAGKEVMFYPFILMEQLDGNMLPDPWTGAASQPKLPWRGRITLSSAPGQPGSPDRTAAAAAEVADFFGTAAPAHFSVNRNAIVYSGPDEWLYRRFILHYAKLCAHAGGVDAMCIGTEMRSLTQIRAADDSFPAVQALKSLAADVRSILGPATKISYAADWSEYFGYQTGADRYFHLDPLWSDSNIDFVGIDNYMPISDWRDGETHSDAAWGSIYNLDYLRANIEGGEGFDWYYDDEEGAAAQRRLPIQDGAHDEPWVFRYKDLRSWWSNPHHDRINGVRSGVPTGWVPFSKPFRFTEFGAPAVDKGTNQPNKFIDPKSSESGLPLWSNGRRDDLIQMQYLLAQTSY
;
A
#
# COMPACT_ATOMS: atom_id res chain seq x y z
N GLY A 1 -22.20 -1.15 -9.25
CA GLY A 1 -21.24 -2.04 -9.91
C GLY A 1 -21.15 -1.78 -11.41
N ILE A 2 -20.08 -2.26 -12.03
CA ILE A 2 -19.88 -2.16 -13.50
C ILE A 2 -20.19 -3.51 -14.10
N ASP A 3 -21.09 -3.57 -15.10
CA ASP A 3 -21.34 -4.76 -15.88
C ASP A 3 -20.27 -4.94 -16.98
N ARG A 4 -20.28 -6.11 -17.62
CA ARG A 4 -19.31 -6.44 -18.67
C ARG A 4 -19.40 -5.54 -19.91
N ALA A 5 -20.58 -5.09 -20.24
CA ALA A 5 -20.82 -4.20 -21.39
C ALA A 5 -20.32 -2.77 -21.12
N ALA A 6 -20.30 -2.35 -19.84
CA ALA A 6 -19.81 -1.05 -19.42
C ALA A 6 -18.29 -1.03 -19.15
N ALA A 7 -17.61 -2.19 -19.13
CA ALA A 7 -16.16 -2.26 -18.94
C ALA A 7 -15.45 -1.62 -20.16
N ARG A 8 -14.53 -0.69 -19.85
CA ARG A 8 -13.75 0.01 -20.88
C ARG A 8 -12.51 -0.78 -21.25
N GLU A 9 -12.06 -0.63 -22.50
CA GLU A 9 -10.75 -1.12 -22.91
C GLU A 9 -9.63 -0.41 -22.15
N ILE A 10 -8.48 -1.09 -22.02
CA ILE A 10 -7.24 -0.51 -21.47
C ILE A 10 -6.89 0.76 -22.27
N PRO A 11 -6.65 1.89 -21.62
CA PRO A 11 -6.24 3.12 -22.27
C PRO A 11 -4.97 2.95 -23.12
N LYS A 12 -4.98 3.53 -24.31
CA LYS A 12 -3.89 3.44 -25.28
C LYS A 12 -3.46 4.83 -25.72
N VAL A 13 -2.16 4.99 -25.95
CA VAL A 13 -1.59 6.14 -26.65
C VAL A 13 -0.93 5.61 -27.93
N ASP A 14 -1.30 6.14 -29.09
CA ASP A 14 -0.81 5.72 -30.40
C ASP A 14 -0.94 4.19 -30.63
N GLY A 15 -2.06 3.61 -30.17
CA GLY A 15 -2.36 2.19 -30.29
C GLY A 15 -1.66 1.26 -29.31
N SER A 16 -0.75 1.78 -28.47
CA SER A 16 -0.03 1.01 -27.46
C SER A 16 -0.60 1.25 -26.07
N SER A 17 -0.78 0.19 -25.27
CA SER A 17 -1.18 0.30 -23.87
C SER A 17 -0.13 1.06 -23.06
N ILE A 18 -0.57 1.93 -22.14
CA ILE A 18 0.31 2.85 -21.41
C ILE A 18 1.32 2.09 -20.54
N TYR A 19 0.86 1.03 -19.88
CA TYR A 19 1.69 0.16 -19.01
C TYR A 19 1.87 -1.25 -19.58
N GLY A 20 1.81 -1.42 -20.89
CA GLY A 20 1.95 -2.72 -21.54
C GLY A 20 0.73 -3.65 -21.42
N GLY A 21 -0.30 -3.22 -20.68
CA GLY A 21 -1.54 -3.96 -20.47
C GLY A 21 -1.42 -5.13 -19.47
N THR A 22 -2.54 -5.79 -19.22
CA THR A 22 -2.62 -6.97 -18.35
C THR A 22 -2.05 -8.20 -19.05
N PRO A 23 -1.14 -8.98 -18.43
CA PRO A 23 -0.63 -10.21 -19.01
C PRO A 23 -1.74 -11.22 -19.29
N ALA A 24 -1.61 -11.98 -20.38
CA ALA A 24 -2.54 -13.07 -20.65
C ALA A 24 -2.39 -14.20 -19.61
N ASP A 25 -3.47 -14.88 -19.27
CA ASP A 25 -3.48 -16.02 -18.33
C ASP A 25 -2.39 -17.04 -18.63
N ALA A 26 -2.22 -17.40 -19.91
CA ALA A 26 -1.20 -18.35 -20.34
C ALA A 26 0.23 -17.90 -19.99
N SER A 27 0.53 -16.61 -20.16
CA SER A 27 1.86 -16.05 -19.82
C SER A 27 2.11 -16.06 -18.31
N VAL A 28 1.07 -15.79 -17.50
CA VAL A 28 1.18 -15.86 -16.03
C VAL A 28 1.41 -17.30 -15.58
N ILE A 29 0.66 -18.27 -16.12
CA ILE A 29 0.84 -19.70 -15.82
C ILE A 29 2.27 -20.15 -16.19
N GLU A 30 2.75 -19.76 -17.36
CA GLU A 30 4.10 -20.10 -17.83
C GLU A 30 5.17 -19.52 -16.90
N ALA A 31 5.04 -18.24 -16.50
CA ALA A 31 5.97 -17.59 -15.60
C ALA A 31 6.02 -18.27 -14.21
N ILE A 32 4.87 -18.58 -13.61
CA ILE A 32 4.79 -19.29 -12.33
C ILE A 32 5.51 -20.63 -12.43
N ARG A 33 5.21 -21.41 -13.48
CA ARG A 33 5.83 -22.73 -13.70
C ARG A 33 7.34 -22.63 -13.93
N ALA A 34 7.79 -21.66 -14.71
CA ALA A 34 9.22 -21.46 -14.99
C ALA A 34 10.00 -21.12 -13.70
N ILE A 35 9.47 -20.22 -12.86
CA ILE A 35 10.09 -19.85 -11.59
C ILE A 35 10.17 -21.07 -10.65
N ARG A 36 9.08 -21.82 -10.51
CA ARG A 36 9.04 -23.04 -9.68
C ARG A 36 9.99 -24.12 -10.20
N ASN A 37 10.06 -24.33 -11.52
CA ASN A 37 10.99 -25.28 -12.14
C ASN A 37 12.46 -24.89 -11.92
N ALA A 38 12.74 -23.62 -11.74
CA ALA A 38 14.04 -23.10 -11.33
C ALA A 38 14.32 -23.26 -9.82
N GLY A 39 13.44 -23.92 -9.07
CA GLY A 39 13.58 -24.15 -7.62
C GLY A 39 13.41 -22.87 -6.79
N LYS A 40 12.68 -21.88 -7.30
CA LYS A 40 12.41 -20.62 -6.61
C LYS A 40 10.98 -20.58 -6.09
N GLU A 41 10.78 -19.83 -4.99
CA GLU A 41 9.46 -19.51 -4.46
C GLU A 41 8.78 -18.44 -5.31
N VAL A 42 7.43 -18.47 -5.35
CA VAL A 42 6.60 -17.51 -6.07
C VAL A 42 5.72 -16.78 -5.07
N MET A 43 5.91 -15.48 -4.91
CA MET A 43 4.91 -14.60 -4.32
C MET A 43 4.13 -13.91 -5.44
N PHE A 44 2.84 -14.22 -5.57
CA PHE A 44 1.97 -13.59 -6.56
C PHE A 44 1.36 -12.31 -6.00
N TYR A 45 1.61 -11.21 -6.70
CA TYR A 45 1.31 -9.86 -6.23
C TYR A 45 0.56 -9.06 -7.29
N PRO A 46 -0.79 -9.26 -7.42
CA PRO A 46 -1.59 -8.51 -8.37
C PRO A 46 -1.94 -7.12 -7.79
N PHE A 47 -1.83 -6.09 -8.61
CA PHE A 47 -2.22 -4.75 -8.20
C PHE A 47 -2.93 -3.97 -9.32
N ILE A 48 -3.71 -2.97 -8.94
CA ILE A 48 -4.42 -2.09 -9.86
C ILE A 48 -3.47 -0.99 -10.35
N LEU A 49 -3.36 -0.84 -11.66
CA LEU A 49 -2.84 0.38 -12.28
C LEU A 49 -4.01 1.31 -12.60
N MET A 50 -3.90 2.56 -12.15
CA MET A 50 -4.90 3.60 -12.39
C MET A 50 -4.63 4.25 -13.75
N GLU A 51 -5.26 3.75 -14.80
CA GLU A 51 -4.98 4.15 -16.18
C GLU A 51 -5.87 5.30 -16.68
N GLN A 52 -6.15 6.32 -15.86
CA GLN A 52 -6.83 7.53 -16.28
C GLN A 52 -5.91 8.40 -17.13
N LEU A 53 -6.37 8.83 -18.31
CA LEU A 53 -5.65 9.76 -19.18
C LEU A 53 -6.09 11.20 -18.93
N ASP A 54 -5.34 12.15 -19.48
CA ASP A 54 -5.75 13.56 -19.50
C ASP A 54 -7.14 13.72 -20.12
N GLY A 55 -7.99 14.58 -19.54
CA GLY A 55 -9.34 14.82 -20.02
C GLY A 55 -10.29 13.63 -19.85
N ASN A 56 -10.05 12.77 -18.87
CA ASN A 56 -10.81 11.53 -18.65
C ASN A 56 -12.28 11.72 -18.26
N MET A 57 -12.70 12.94 -17.94
CA MET A 57 -14.08 13.30 -17.55
C MET A 57 -14.62 12.51 -16.33
N LEU A 58 -13.75 11.93 -15.53
CA LEU A 58 -14.10 11.27 -14.28
C LEU A 58 -13.97 12.31 -13.15
N PRO A 59 -15.03 12.63 -12.41
CA PRO A 59 -14.93 13.58 -11.30
C PRO A 59 -13.86 13.16 -10.29
N ASP A 60 -13.00 14.12 -9.89
CA ASP A 60 -12.01 13.85 -8.86
C ASP A 60 -12.65 13.92 -7.47
N PRO A 61 -12.71 12.81 -6.73
CA PRO A 61 -13.33 12.77 -5.40
C PRO A 61 -12.61 13.62 -4.35
N TRP A 62 -11.33 13.96 -4.60
CA TRP A 62 -10.51 14.70 -3.66
C TRP A 62 -10.62 16.22 -3.79
N THR A 63 -10.90 16.70 -4.98
CA THR A 63 -10.90 18.15 -5.27
C THR A 63 -12.23 18.65 -5.83
N GLY A 64 -13.12 17.74 -6.28
CA GLY A 64 -14.34 18.08 -7.02
C GLY A 64 -14.08 18.54 -8.46
N ALA A 65 -12.85 18.45 -8.96
CA ALA A 65 -12.54 18.78 -10.35
C ALA A 65 -13.26 17.83 -11.32
N ALA A 66 -13.54 18.31 -12.55
CA ALA A 66 -14.26 17.55 -13.55
C ALA A 66 -13.48 16.36 -14.13
N SER A 67 -12.16 16.33 -13.94
CA SER A 67 -11.27 15.25 -14.36
C SER A 67 -10.36 14.81 -13.23
N GLN A 68 -10.19 13.51 -13.09
CA GLN A 68 -9.19 12.94 -12.20
C GLN A 68 -7.77 13.20 -12.70
N PRO A 69 -6.75 13.21 -11.82
CA PRO A 69 -5.35 13.29 -12.22
C PRO A 69 -4.97 12.17 -13.19
N LYS A 70 -3.99 12.44 -14.05
CA LYS A 70 -3.47 11.48 -15.00
C LYS A 70 -2.66 10.39 -14.30
N LEU A 71 -2.99 9.12 -14.55
CA LEU A 71 -2.28 7.95 -14.04
C LEU A 71 -1.95 8.08 -12.53
N PRO A 72 -2.96 8.33 -11.67
CA PRO A 72 -2.71 8.54 -10.25
C PRO A 72 -2.35 7.24 -9.54
N TRP A 73 -1.79 7.36 -8.35
CA TRP A 73 -1.53 6.23 -7.47
C TRP A 73 -2.83 5.60 -6.94
N ARG A 74 -2.88 4.26 -6.88
CA ARG A 74 -4.04 3.48 -6.39
C ARG A 74 -4.42 3.77 -4.93
N GLY A 75 -3.49 4.30 -4.14
CA GLY A 75 -3.77 4.77 -2.78
C GLY A 75 -4.79 5.91 -2.70
N ARG A 76 -5.14 6.55 -3.83
CA ARG A 76 -6.19 7.56 -3.93
C ARG A 76 -7.60 6.98 -4.09
N ILE A 77 -7.76 5.67 -4.30
CA ILE A 77 -9.08 5.04 -4.41
C ILE A 77 -9.88 5.31 -3.13
N THR A 78 -11.04 5.94 -3.28
CA THR A 78 -11.89 6.36 -2.16
C THR A 78 -13.36 6.43 -2.59
N LEU A 79 -14.21 7.04 -1.76
CA LEU A 79 -15.64 7.29 -2.01
C LEU A 79 -15.87 8.25 -3.17
N SER A 80 -17.11 8.35 -3.63
CA SER A 80 -17.55 9.29 -4.67
C SER A 80 -17.21 10.75 -4.35
N SER A 81 -17.13 11.10 -3.06
CA SER A 81 -16.48 12.30 -2.52
C SER A 81 -15.61 11.87 -1.33
N ALA A 82 -14.33 12.23 -1.33
CA ALA A 82 -13.37 11.78 -0.35
C ALA A 82 -13.71 12.22 1.08
N PRO A 83 -13.30 11.49 2.12
CA PRO A 83 -13.47 11.92 3.51
C PRO A 83 -12.96 13.35 3.72
N GLY A 84 -13.77 14.15 4.42
CA GLY A 84 -13.48 15.57 4.65
C GLY A 84 -13.91 16.53 3.54
N GLN A 85 -14.31 16.04 2.37
CA GLN A 85 -14.85 16.87 1.30
C GLN A 85 -16.36 17.13 1.49
N PRO A 86 -16.87 18.26 0.99
CA PRO A 86 -18.31 18.55 1.03
C PRO A 86 -19.14 17.43 0.38
N GLY A 87 -20.17 16.95 1.08
CA GLY A 87 -21.04 15.88 0.60
C GLY A 87 -20.43 14.47 0.64
N SER A 88 -19.28 14.29 1.28
CA SER A 88 -18.71 12.97 1.48
C SER A 88 -19.67 12.03 2.19
N PRO A 89 -19.85 10.79 1.69
CA PRO A 89 -20.63 9.76 2.37
C PRO A 89 -19.88 9.10 3.54
N ASP A 90 -18.62 9.47 3.82
CA ASP A 90 -17.86 8.91 4.93
C ASP A 90 -18.63 8.97 6.26
N ARG A 91 -18.52 7.93 7.06
CA ARG A 91 -19.27 7.72 8.31
C ARG A 91 -20.81 7.64 8.13
N THR A 92 -21.23 7.15 6.98
CA THR A 92 -22.65 6.87 6.71
C THR A 92 -22.85 5.47 6.17
N ALA A 93 -24.12 5.03 6.07
CA ALA A 93 -24.46 3.75 5.43
C ALA A 93 -24.09 3.75 3.92
N ALA A 94 -24.09 4.91 3.28
CA ALA A 94 -23.69 5.03 1.86
C ALA A 94 -22.21 4.71 1.64
N ALA A 95 -21.33 5.04 2.60
CA ALA A 95 -19.92 4.67 2.51
C ALA A 95 -19.73 3.14 2.46
N ALA A 96 -20.44 2.40 3.30
CA ALA A 96 -20.38 0.94 3.28
C ALA A 96 -20.92 0.37 1.97
N ALA A 97 -21.96 0.99 1.38
CA ALA A 97 -22.52 0.58 0.09
C ALA A 97 -21.53 0.84 -1.06
N GLU A 98 -20.89 2.01 -1.11
CA GLU A 98 -19.89 2.32 -2.14
C GLU A 98 -18.66 1.37 -2.05
N VAL A 99 -18.23 1.04 -0.83
CA VAL A 99 -17.16 0.05 -0.62
C VAL A 99 -17.61 -1.33 -1.11
N ALA A 100 -18.83 -1.76 -0.79
CA ALA A 100 -19.37 -3.03 -1.29
C ALA A 100 -19.46 -3.06 -2.82
N ASP A 101 -19.82 -1.95 -3.44
CA ASP A 101 -19.84 -1.79 -4.91
C ASP A 101 -18.44 -1.89 -5.52
N PHE A 102 -17.41 -1.38 -4.86
CA PHE A 102 -16.02 -1.55 -5.32
C PHE A 102 -15.59 -3.02 -5.28
N PHE A 103 -15.90 -3.73 -4.19
CA PHE A 103 -15.51 -5.14 -4.05
C PHE A 103 -16.31 -6.07 -4.97
N GLY A 104 -17.61 -5.87 -5.11
CA GLY A 104 -18.51 -6.73 -5.88
C GLY A 104 -18.87 -8.02 -5.16
N THR A 105 -19.50 -8.93 -5.92
CA THR A 105 -20.17 -10.12 -5.39
C THR A 105 -19.59 -11.44 -5.90
N ALA A 106 -18.51 -11.39 -6.69
CA ALA A 106 -17.84 -12.59 -7.18
C ALA A 106 -17.41 -13.51 -6.04
N ALA A 107 -17.62 -14.81 -6.21
CA ALA A 107 -17.32 -15.86 -5.23
C ALA A 107 -16.48 -16.98 -5.86
N PRO A 108 -15.74 -17.78 -5.08
CA PRO A 108 -14.91 -18.88 -5.59
C PRO A 108 -15.63 -19.86 -6.52
N ALA A 109 -16.90 -20.15 -6.24
CA ALA A 109 -17.74 -21.05 -7.04
C ALA A 109 -18.01 -20.55 -8.46
N HIS A 110 -17.84 -19.24 -8.73
CA HIS A 110 -18.05 -18.66 -10.05
C HIS A 110 -16.88 -18.90 -11.02
N PHE A 111 -15.77 -19.49 -10.53
CA PHE A 111 -14.58 -19.71 -11.32
C PHE A 111 -14.32 -21.18 -11.56
N SER A 112 -14.15 -21.54 -12.82
CA SER A 112 -13.77 -22.89 -13.26
C SER A 112 -12.57 -22.81 -14.20
N VAL A 113 -11.94 -23.96 -14.46
CA VAL A 113 -10.83 -24.06 -15.42
C VAL A 113 -11.33 -24.81 -16.66
N ASN A 114 -11.07 -24.24 -17.82
CA ASN A 114 -11.26 -24.91 -19.11
C ASN A 114 -9.94 -24.85 -19.90
N ARG A 115 -9.27 -26.01 -19.97
CA ARG A 115 -7.89 -26.11 -20.51
C ARG A 115 -6.93 -25.19 -19.71
N ASN A 116 -6.40 -24.13 -20.36
CA ASN A 116 -5.49 -23.16 -19.77
C ASN A 116 -6.15 -21.77 -19.57
N ALA A 117 -7.49 -21.71 -19.51
CA ALA A 117 -8.22 -20.48 -19.30
C ALA A 117 -9.08 -20.58 -18.04
N ILE A 118 -9.16 -19.49 -17.32
CA ILE A 118 -10.09 -19.33 -16.22
C ILE A 118 -11.42 -18.85 -16.79
N VAL A 119 -12.48 -19.61 -16.54
CA VAL A 119 -13.86 -19.29 -16.97
C VAL A 119 -14.64 -18.75 -15.79
N TYR A 120 -15.26 -17.61 -16.00
CA TYR A 120 -16.13 -16.96 -15.02
C TYR A 120 -17.60 -17.09 -15.42
N SER A 121 -18.43 -17.56 -14.50
CA SER A 121 -19.88 -17.77 -14.67
C SER A 121 -20.73 -17.08 -13.61
N GLY A 122 -20.14 -16.12 -12.86
CA GLY A 122 -20.84 -15.34 -11.85
C GLY A 122 -21.61 -14.14 -12.43
N PRO A 123 -22.02 -13.20 -11.56
CA PRO A 123 -22.68 -11.96 -11.95
C PRO A 123 -21.89 -11.19 -13.02
N ASP A 124 -22.58 -10.46 -13.88
CA ASP A 124 -21.91 -9.67 -14.91
C ASP A 124 -21.33 -8.37 -14.35
N GLU A 125 -20.18 -8.50 -13.71
CA GLU A 125 -19.45 -7.42 -13.05
C GLU A 125 -17.95 -7.52 -13.32
N TRP A 126 -17.25 -6.36 -13.30
CA TRP A 126 -15.80 -6.24 -13.40
C TRP A 126 -15.29 -5.49 -12.16
N LEU A 127 -15.34 -6.15 -10.99
CA LEU A 127 -15.07 -5.56 -9.70
C LEU A 127 -13.93 -6.29 -8.98
N TYR A 128 -13.50 -5.76 -7.84
CA TYR A 128 -12.25 -6.14 -7.22
C TYR A 128 -12.17 -7.62 -6.84
N ARG A 129 -13.22 -8.19 -6.25
CA ARG A 129 -13.27 -9.63 -5.89
C ARG A 129 -13.09 -10.52 -7.12
N ARG A 130 -13.74 -10.16 -8.25
CA ARG A 130 -13.58 -10.92 -9.49
C ARG A 130 -12.13 -10.90 -9.96
N PHE A 131 -11.44 -9.76 -9.88
CA PHE A 131 -10.03 -9.61 -10.24
C PHE A 131 -9.13 -10.52 -9.39
N ILE A 132 -9.23 -10.46 -8.08
CA ILE A 132 -8.36 -11.23 -7.17
C ILE A 132 -8.67 -12.73 -7.22
N LEU A 133 -9.95 -13.13 -7.25
CA LEU A 133 -10.33 -14.55 -7.31
C LEU A 133 -9.98 -15.20 -8.66
N HIS A 134 -10.01 -14.43 -9.75
CA HIS A 134 -9.50 -14.91 -11.05
C HIS A 134 -8.04 -15.33 -10.93
N TYR A 135 -7.18 -14.46 -10.37
CA TYR A 135 -5.77 -14.75 -10.19
C TYR A 135 -5.50 -15.83 -9.13
N ALA A 136 -6.27 -15.90 -8.06
CA ALA A 136 -6.17 -17.01 -7.12
C ALA A 136 -6.43 -18.36 -7.81
N LYS A 137 -7.48 -18.43 -8.65
CA LYS A 137 -7.79 -19.61 -9.44
C LYS A 137 -6.71 -19.94 -10.48
N LEU A 138 -6.14 -18.91 -11.10
CA LEU A 138 -5.03 -19.04 -12.05
C LEU A 138 -3.77 -19.59 -11.37
N CYS A 139 -3.40 -19.06 -10.20
CA CYS A 139 -2.29 -19.57 -9.39
C CYS A 139 -2.48 -21.03 -9.01
N ALA A 140 -3.68 -21.41 -8.55
CA ALA A 140 -4.00 -22.81 -8.26
C ALA A 140 -3.82 -23.71 -9.50
N HIS A 141 -4.32 -23.26 -10.67
CA HIS A 141 -4.19 -23.99 -11.93
C HIS A 141 -2.73 -24.08 -12.42
N ALA A 142 -1.91 -23.08 -12.14
CA ALA A 142 -0.48 -23.10 -12.48
C ALA A 142 0.34 -24.12 -11.66
N GLY A 143 -0.24 -24.71 -10.62
CA GLY A 143 0.43 -25.64 -9.70
C GLY A 143 0.68 -25.05 -8.30
N GLY A 144 0.08 -23.91 -7.99
CA GLY A 144 0.18 -23.20 -6.71
C GLY A 144 1.30 -22.15 -6.69
N VAL A 145 1.23 -21.31 -5.68
CA VAL A 145 2.23 -20.28 -5.36
C VAL A 145 2.55 -20.33 -3.86
N ASP A 146 3.71 -19.85 -3.46
CA ASP A 146 4.16 -19.91 -2.07
C ASP A 146 3.51 -18.79 -1.23
N ALA A 147 3.24 -17.64 -1.85
CA ALA A 147 2.49 -16.54 -1.24
C ALA A 147 1.60 -15.81 -2.27
N MET A 148 0.53 -15.17 -1.79
CA MET A 148 -0.32 -14.28 -2.58
C MET A 148 -0.74 -13.06 -1.76
N CYS A 149 -0.58 -11.87 -2.32
CA CYS A 149 -1.17 -10.64 -1.79
C CYS A 149 -2.58 -10.45 -2.37
N ILE A 150 -3.56 -10.16 -1.50
CA ILE A 150 -4.97 -9.95 -1.89
C ILE A 150 -5.29 -8.49 -2.23
N GLY A 151 -4.30 -7.63 -2.17
CA GLY A 151 -4.38 -6.21 -2.47
C GLY A 151 -3.12 -5.50 -2.05
N THR A 152 -2.98 -4.25 -2.48
CA THR A 152 -1.81 -3.44 -2.24
C THR A 152 -2.14 -1.96 -2.21
N GLU A 153 -1.61 -1.24 -1.21
CA GLU A 153 -1.56 0.22 -1.09
C GLU A 153 -2.91 0.93 -1.37
N MET A 154 -4.02 0.34 -0.97
CA MET A 154 -5.33 0.99 -1.10
C MET A 154 -5.65 1.82 0.14
N ARG A 155 -4.69 2.62 0.57
CA ARG A 155 -4.71 3.37 1.82
C ARG A 155 -6.00 4.15 2.05
N SER A 156 -6.43 4.94 1.07
CA SER A 156 -7.63 5.76 1.24
C SER A 156 -8.92 4.95 1.25
N LEU A 157 -8.92 3.76 0.63
CA LEU A 157 -10.05 2.84 0.67
C LEU A 157 -10.17 2.17 2.05
N THR A 158 -9.05 1.71 2.62
CA THR A 158 -9.04 1.03 3.93
C THR A 158 -9.38 1.97 5.09
N GLN A 159 -9.23 3.28 4.91
CA GLN A 159 -9.54 4.32 5.89
C GLN A 159 -10.98 4.82 5.85
N ILE A 160 -11.80 4.39 4.89
CA ILE A 160 -13.24 4.72 4.82
C ILE A 160 -13.96 4.15 6.04
N ARG A 161 -14.87 4.94 6.62
CA ARG A 161 -15.65 4.58 7.80
C ARG A 161 -17.13 4.46 7.46
N ALA A 162 -17.77 3.41 7.99
CA ALA A 162 -19.21 3.24 7.93
C ALA A 162 -19.93 4.05 9.03
N ALA A 163 -21.27 3.97 9.07
CA ALA A 163 -22.09 4.71 10.04
C ALA A 163 -21.84 4.32 11.52
N ASP A 164 -21.33 3.14 11.76
CA ASP A 164 -20.96 2.59 13.08
C ASP A 164 -19.48 2.78 13.40
N ASP A 165 -18.80 3.64 12.64
CA ASP A 165 -17.35 3.89 12.71
C ASP A 165 -16.46 2.68 12.38
N SER A 166 -17.01 1.56 11.89
CA SER A 166 -16.23 0.43 11.38
C SER A 166 -15.56 0.76 10.04
N PHE A 167 -14.57 -0.05 9.65
CA PHE A 167 -13.83 0.07 8.40
C PHE A 167 -14.31 -1.02 7.40
N PRO A 168 -15.29 -0.72 6.53
CA PRO A 168 -15.95 -1.71 5.68
C PRO A 168 -15.01 -2.37 4.68
N ALA A 169 -14.00 -1.65 4.15
CA ALA A 169 -13.02 -2.23 3.24
C ALA A 169 -12.13 -3.26 3.92
N VAL A 170 -11.78 -3.05 5.19
CA VAL A 170 -11.02 -4.03 5.99
C VAL A 170 -11.81 -5.32 6.18
N GLN A 171 -13.12 -5.22 6.44
CA GLN A 171 -13.99 -6.40 6.54
C GLN A 171 -14.13 -7.12 5.19
N ALA A 172 -14.23 -6.38 4.10
CA ALA A 172 -14.27 -6.96 2.74
C ALA A 172 -12.96 -7.69 2.39
N LEU A 173 -11.80 -7.13 2.76
CA LEU A 173 -10.49 -7.78 2.58
C LEU A 173 -10.38 -9.08 3.41
N LYS A 174 -10.89 -9.12 4.65
CA LYS A 174 -10.96 -10.35 5.44
C LYS A 174 -11.77 -11.44 4.74
N SER A 175 -12.96 -11.08 4.25
CA SER A 175 -13.80 -11.99 3.47
C SER A 175 -13.09 -12.49 2.22
N LEU A 176 -12.40 -11.61 1.50
CA LEU A 176 -11.63 -11.95 0.32
C LEU A 176 -10.46 -12.89 0.65
N ALA A 177 -9.77 -12.67 1.77
CA ALA A 177 -8.69 -13.55 2.24
C ALA A 177 -9.20 -14.98 2.50
N ALA A 178 -10.38 -15.12 3.11
CA ALA A 178 -11.02 -16.43 3.34
C ALA A 178 -11.34 -17.14 2.01
N ASP A 179 -11.85 -16.40 1.03
CA ASP A 179 -12.15 -16.96 -0.29
C ASP A 179 -10.88 -17.36 -1.06
N VAL A 180 -9.83 -16.54 -1.02
CA VAL A 180 -8.52 -16.89 -1.61
C VAL A 180 -7.95 -18.13 -0.91
N ARG A 181 -8.07 -18.22 0.42
CA ARG A 181 -7.66 -19.38 1.20
C ARG A 181 -8.40 -20.65 0.76
N SER A 182 -9.68 -20.54 0.47
CA SER A 182 -10.50 -21.69 0.00
C SER A 182 -10.04 -22.22 -1.37
N ILE A 183 -9.46 -21.34 -2.21
CA ILE A 183 -8.95 -21.70 -3.55
C ILE A 183 -7.53 -22.24 -3.48
N LEU A 184 -6.64 -21.59 -2.73
CA LEU A 184 -5.19 -21.88 -2.72
C LEU A 184 -4.80 -22.92 -1.65
N GLY A 185 -5.65 -23.13 -0.65
CA GLY A 185 -5.39 -24.06 0.45
C GLY A 185 -4.45 -23.49 1.53
N PRO A 186 -4.13 -24.28 2.57
CA PRO A 186 -3.42 -23.82 3.75
C PRO A 186 -1.91 -23.63 3.55
N ALA A 187 -1.33 -24.16 2.47
CA ALA A 187 0.10 -24.09 2.23
C ALA A 187 0.54 -22.71 1.70
N THR A 188 -0.32 -22.05 0.92
CA THR A 188 -0.03 -20.71 0.38
C THR A 188 -0.15 -19.64 1.48
N LYS A 189 0.87 -18.81 1.63
CA LYS A 189 0.81 -17.66 2.55
C LYS A 189 0.01 -16.52 1.94
N ILE A 190 -0.92 -15.95 2.68
CA ILE A 190 -1.80 -14.87 2.20
C ILE A 190 -1.57 -13.63 3.04
N SER A 191 -1.51 -12.47 2.39
CA SER A 191 -1.48 -11.17 3.06
C SER A 191 -2.05 -10.05 2.18
N TYR A 192 -2.07 -8.86 2.74
CA TYR A 192 -2.25 -7.58 2.09
C TYR A 192 -0.92 -6.82 2.14
N ALA A 193 -0.54 -6.16 1.06
CA ALA A 193 0.66 -5.34 1.00
C ALA A 193 0.27 -3.88 1.28
N ALA A 194 0.41 -3.45 2.53
CA ALA A 194 0.07 -2.10 2.92
C ALA A 194 1.19 -1.11 2.57
N ASP A 195 0.83 0.09 2.15
CA ASP A 195 1.78 1.20 2.07
C ASP A 195 2.44 1.44 3.44
N TRP A 196 3.71 1.85 3.44
CA TRP A 196 4.47 2.12 4.66
C TRP A 196 3.80 3.17 5.57
N SER A 197 2.99 4.05 5.01
CA SER A 197 2.20 5.05 5.75
C SER A 197 0.81 4.55 6.16
N GLU A 198 0.44 3.30 5.80
CA GLU A 198 -0.86 2.70 6.05
C GLU A 198 -0.82 1.61 7.13
N TYR A 199 0.21 0.72 7.10
CA TYR A 199 0.24 -0.52 7.88
C TYR A 199 0.11 -0.30 9.39
N PHE A 200 0.68 0.80 9.90
CA PHE A 200 0.83 1.06 11.33
C PHE A 200 -0.40 1.74 11.96
N GLY A 201 -1.36 2.21 11.12
CA GLY A 201 -2.62 2.76 11.56
C GLY A 201 -3.06 4.02 10.79
N TYR A 202 -4.23 4.53 11.14
CA TYR A 202 -4.85 5.72 10.56
C TYR A 202 -5.01 6.81 11.59
N GLN A 203 -4.49 8.00 11.30
CA GLN A 203 -4.62 9.19 12.14
C GLN A 203 -5.48 10.22 11.44
N THR A 204 -6.48 10.76 12.15
CA THR A 204 -7.32 11.86 11.69
C THR A 204 -7.67 12.78 12.84
N GLY A 205 -7.21 14.04 12.79
CA GLY A 205 -7.33 14.95 13.93
C GLY A 205 -6.64 14.38 15.18
N ALA A 206 -7.40 14.27 16.27
CA ALA A 206 -6.93 13.67 17.53
C ALA A 206 -7.13 12.15 17.58
N ASP A 207 -7.79 11.56 16.60
CA ASP A 207 -8.07 10.12 16.56
C ASP A 207 -6.90 9.34 15.98
N ARG A 208 -6.66 8.17 16.56
CA ARG A 208 -5.70 7.18 16.08
C ARG A 208 -6.35 5.80 16.09
N TYR A 209 -6.41 5.16 14.93
CA TYR A 209 -6.99 3.84 14.74
C TYR A 209 -5.91 2.86 14.26
N PHE A 210 -5.87 1.68 14.84
CA PHE A 210 -5.17 0.53 14.26
C PHE A 210 -6.13 -0.21 13.33
N HIS A 211 -6.60 0.48 12.31
CA HIS A 211 -7.72 0.09 11.46
C HIS A 211 -7.49 -1.22 10.67
N LEU A 212 -6.24 -1.59 10.40
CA LEU A 212 -5.87 -2.84 9.75
C LEU A 212 -5.71 -4.02 10.71
N ASP A 213 -5.73 -3.80 12.03
CA ASP A 213 -5.58 -4.90 13.02
C ASP A 213 -6.60 -6.02 12.85
N PRO A 214 -7.90 -5.74 12.53
CA PRO A 214 -8.84 -6.82 12.24
C PRO A 214 -8.43 -7.70 11.05
N LEU A 215 -7.69 -7.14 10.07
CA LEU A 215 -7.12 -7.89 8.95
C LEU A 215 -5.86 -8.65 9.41
N TRP A 216 -4.92 -7.96 10.06
CA TRP A 216 -3.67 -8.56 10.52
C TRP A 216 -3.88 -9.72 11.49
N SER A 217 -4.90 -9.65 12.35
CA SER A 217 -5.26 -10.72 13.29
C SER A 217 -6.10 -11.84 12.68
N ASP A 218 -6.57 -11.70 11.44
CA ASP A 218 -7.39 -12.71 10.79
C ASP A 218 -6.59 -14.02 10.56
N SER A 219 -7.25 -15.17 10.79
CA SER A 219 -6.62 -16.49 10.64
C SER A 219 -6.22 -16.84 9.21
N ASN A 220 -6.79 -16.15 8.21
CA ASN A 220 -6.46 -16.35 6.80
C ASN A 220 -5.28 -15.46 6.35
N ILE A 221 -4.80 -14.56 7.19
CA ILE A 221 -3.62 -13.73 6.94
C ILE A 221 -2.41 -14.35 7.64
N ASP A 222 -1.31 -14.49 6.93
CA ASP A 222 -0.11 -15.18 7.43
C ASP A 222 1.02 -14.24 7.83
N PHE A 223 1.07 -13.01 7.33
CA PHE A 223 2.11 -12.04 7.62
C PHE A 223 1.59 -10.61 7.46
N VAL A 224 2.28 -9.64 8.04
CA VAL A 224 2.06 -8.22 7.79
C VAL A 224 2.91 -7.82 6.59
N GLY A 225 2.28 -7.51 5.46
CA GLY A 225 2.97 -7.05 4.25
C GLY A 225 3.12 -5.54 4.26
N ILE A 226 4.32 -5.05 3.96
CA ILE A 226 4.63 -3.62 3.92
C ILE A 226 5.38 -3.30 2.63
N ASP A 227 4.87 -2.37 1.84
CA ASP A 227 5.60 -1.73 0.76
C ASP A 227 6.45 -0.63 1.38
N ASN A 228 7.74 -0.96 1.59
CA ASN A 228 8.65 -0.14 2.38
C ASN A 228 9.39 0.88 1.52
N TYR A 229 8.92 2.10 1.58
CA TYR A 229 9.57 3.27 0.98
C TYR A 229 9.84 4.36 2.03
N MET A 230 10.13 3.95 3.26
CA MET A 230 10.42 4.85 4.38
C MET A 230 11.73 5.62 4.13
N PRO A 231 11.78 6.94 4.39
CA PRO A 231 12.98 7.74 4.23
C PRO A 231 14.08 7.28 5.18
N ILE A 232 15.31 7.13 4.68
CA ILE A 232 16.49 6.78 5.48
C ILE A 232 17.59 7.83 5.41
N SER A 233 17.25 9.05 4.98
CA SER A 233 18.11 10.23 5.05
C SER A 233 17.26 11.50 5.02
N ASP A 234 17.87 12.63 5.45
CA ASP A 234 17.38 13.99 5.27
C ASP A 234 18.54 14.88 4.83
N TRP A 235 19.23 14.47 3.77
CA TRP A 235 20.45 15.09 3.30
C TRP A 235 20.17 16.36 2.52
N ARG A 236 21.02 17.37 2.72
CA ARG A 236 21.02 18.65 2.01
C ARG A 236 22.36 18.91 1.33
N ASP A 237 22.40 19.86 0.41
CA ASP A 237 23.65 20.32 -0.15
C ASP A 237 24.40 21.23 0.84
N GLY A 238 25.73 21.20 0.78
CA GLY A 238 26.60 21.98 1.67
C GLY A 238 27.01 21.23 2.94
N GLU A 239 27.61 21.95 3.89
CA GLU A 239 28.23 21.39 5.10
C GLU A 239 27.57 21.87 6.40
N THR A 240 26.47 22.62 6.30
CA THR A 240 25.82 23.26 7.45
C THR A 240 24.46 22.68 7.81
N HIS A 241 24.01 21.64 7.10
CA HIS A 241 22.75 20.97 7.42
C HIS A 241 22.88 20.01 8.62
N SER A 242 21.76 19.61 9.20
CA SER A 242 21.72 18.84 10.45
C SER A 242 22.47 17.52 10.39
N ASP A 243 22.56 16.87 9.23
CA ASP A 243 23.22 15.57 9.07
C ASP A 243 24.64 15.66 8.49
N ALA A 244 25.17 16.89 8.29
CA ALA A 244 26.50 17.12 7.68
C ALA A 244 27.64 16.39 8.40
N ALA A 245 27.54 16.19 9.72
CA ALA A 245 28.54 15.48 10.52
C ALA A 245 28.78 14.02 10.11
N TRP A 246 27.83 13.41 9.36
CA TRP A 246 28.01 12.08 8.78
C TRP A 246 28.94 12.05 7.56
N GLY A 247 29.34 13.24 7.04
CA GLY A 247 30.33 13.43 5.99
C GLY A 247 29.82 13.16 4.57
N SER A 248 28.88 12.23 4.38
CA SER A 248 28.35 11.91 3.06
C SER A 248 26.99 11.20 3.15
N ILE A 249 26.08 11.49 2.20
CA ILE A 249 24.84 10.75 2.04
C ILE A 249 25.08 9.25 1.74
N TYR A 250 26.22 8.92 1.13
CA TYR A 250 26.59 7.55 0.80
C TYR A 250 27.18 6.77 2.01
N ASN A 251 27.31 7.40 3.17
CA ASN A 251 27.78 6.74 4.38
C ASN A 251 26.76 5.66 4.81
N LEU A 252 27.17 4.40 4.76
CA LEU A 252 26.30 3.28 5.05
C LEU A 252 25.82 3.25 6.50
N ASP A 253 26.67 3.69 7.45
CA ASP A 253 26.30 3.77 8.85
C ASP A 253 25.26 4.89 9.09
N TYR A 254 25.33 6.00 8.34
CA TYR A 254 24.30 7.04 8.34
C TYR A 254 22.95 6.48 7.87
N LEU A 255 22.93 5.80 6.74
CA LEU A 255 21.69 5.23 6.19
C LEU A 255 21.11 4.16 7.13
N ARG A 256 21.95 3.28 7.70
CA ARG A 256 21.51 2.28 8.70
C ARG A 256 20.97 2.91 9.96
N ALA A 257 21.63 3.95 10.50
CA ALA A 257 21.15 4.66 11.68
C ALA A 257 19.76 5.28 11.49
N ASN A 258 19.38 5.56 10.25
CA ASN A 258 18.06 6.10 9.90
C ASN A 258 17.00 5.03 9.54
N ILE A 259 17.29 3.73 9.64
CA ILE A 259 16.28 2.67 9.49
C ILE A 259 15.35 2.64 10.72
N GLU A 260 15.91 2.56 11.91
CA GLU A 260 15.19 2.75 13.18
C GLU A 260 15.63 4.08 13.82
N GLY A 261 15.53 5.18 13.06
CA GLY A 261 15.93 6.53 13.47
C GLY A 261 15.48 7.59 12.47
N GLY A 262 15.78 8.84 12.74
CA GLY A 262 15.51 9.96 11.85
C GLY A 262 14.01 10.27 11.69
N GLU A 263 13.64 10.73 10.48
CA GLU A 263 12.26 11.08 10.15
C GLU A 263 11.32 9.87 10.31
N GLY A 264 10.20 10.07 11.00
CA GLY A 264 9.20 9.03 11.25
C GLY A 264 9.57 8.05 12.35
N PHE A 265 10.71 8.26 13.02
CA PHE A 265 11.10 7.56 14.24
C PHE A 265 11.41 8.53 15.39
N ASP A 266 12.42 9.38 15.21
CA ASP A 266 12.84 10.35 16.23
C ASP A 266 12.04 11.65 16.12
N TRP A 267 11.76 12.08 14.87
CA TRP A 267 11.20 13.39 14.58
C TRP A 267 10.36 13.38 13.31
N TYR A 268 9.63 14.49 13.11
CA TYR A 268 8.85 14.79 11.91
C TYR A 268 8.93 16.30 11.59
N TYR A 269 8.48 16.67 10.40
CA TYR A 269 8.24 18.06 10.01
C TYR A 269 6.75 18.38 10.08
N ASP A 270 6.41 19.52 10.67
CA ASP A 270 5.02 20.00 10.78
C ASP A 270 4.49 20.61 9.47
N ASP A 271 5.38 21.22 8.69
CA ASP A 271 5.07 21.85 7.42
C ASP A 271 6.30 21.96 6.49
N GLU A 272 6.08 22.49 5.28
CA GLU A 272 7.12 22.68 4.28
C GLU A 272 8.20 23.70 4.73
N GLU A 273 7.83 24.74 5.49
CA GLU A 273 8.78 25.72 6.02
C GLU A 273 9.68 25.07 7.08
N GLY A 274 9.10 24.27 7.96
CA GLY A 274 9.82 23.46 8.94
C GLY A 274 10.78 22.50 8.26
N ALA A 275 10.34 21.85 7.19
CA ALA A 275 11.19 20.98 6.38
C ALA A 275 12.33 21.76 5.70
N ALA A 276 12.06 22.93 5.13
CA ALA A 276 13.08 23.78 4.51
C ALA A 276 14.15 24.24 5.51
N ALA A 277 13.71 24.56 6.73
CA ALA A 277 14.59 25.01 7.82
C ALA A 277 15.22 23.88 8.63
N GLN A 278 14.93 22.60 8.32
CA GLN A 278 15.26 21.43 9.14
C GLN A 278 14.83 21.58 10.61
N ARG A 279 13.66 22.16 10.85
CA ARG A 279 13.05 22.27 12.19
C ARG A 279 12.41 20.93 12.57
N ARG A 280 13.22 20.02 13.06
CA ARG A 280 12.83 18.65 13.44
C ARG A 280 12.07 18.66 14.76
N LEU A 281 10.79 18.30 14.74
CA LEU A 281 9.95 18.17 15.92
C LEU A 281 9.99 16.73 16.43
N PRO A 282 10.24 16.49 17.74
CA PRO A 282 10.34 15.13 18.26
C PRO A 282 8.99 14.43 18.24
N ILE A 283 8.98 13.14 17.86
CA ILE A 283 7.80 12.29 17.97
C ILE A 283 7.72 11.80 19.42
N GLN A 284 6.71 12.27 20.15
CA GLN A 284 6.49 12.00 21.57
C GLN A 284 5.04 11.59 21.82
N ASP A 285 4.82 10.87 22.91
CA ASP A 285 3.52 10.61 23.51
C ASP A 285 3.61 10.93 25.01
N GLY A 286 3.26 12.15 25.37
CA GLY A 286 3.33 12.62 26.77
C GLY A 286 2.27 12.01 27.69
N ALA A 287 1.22 11.42 27.13
CA ALA A 287 0.10 10.89 27.90
C ALA A 287 0.31 9.43 28.35
N HIS A 288 0.95 8.60 27.51
CA HIS A 288 1.03 7.15 27.74
C HIS A 288 2.44 6.58 27.56
N ASP A 289 3.41 7.43 27.19
CA ASP A 289 4.78 6.99 26.86
C ASP A 289 4.83 5.88 25.80
N GLU A 290 3.95 6.03 24.80
CA GLU A 290 3.83 5.12 23.65
C GLU A 290 4.14 5.86 22.34
N PRO A 291 5.32 6.51 22.16
CA PRO A 291 5.62 7.30 20.96
C PRO A 291 5.60 6.46 19.69
N TRP A 292 5.79 5.14 19.79
CA TRP A 292 5.72 4.19 18.68
C TRP A 292 4.36 4.21 17.96
N VAL A 293 3.29 4.61 18.62
CA VAL A 293 1.95 4.74 18.03
C VAL A 293 1.94 5.76 16.88
N PHE A 294 2.85 6.72 16.91
CA PHE A 294 3.00 7.80 15.91
C PHE A 294 4.21 7.62 14.99
N ARG A 295 5.00 6.54 15.19
CA ARG A 295 6.24 6.25 14.49
C ARG A 295 6.03 5.17 13.43
N TYR A 296 5.97 5.54 12.16
CA TYR A 296 5.81 4.54 11.09
C TYR A 296 7.07 3.68 10.88
N LYS A 297 8.21 4.04 11.44
CA LYS A 297 9.44 3.24 11.39
C LYS A 297 9.67 2.34 12.60
N ASP A 298 8.91 2.50 13.67
CA ASP A 298 9.10 1.70 14.90
C ASP A 298 8.35 0.36 14.79
N LEU A 299 8.79 -0.47 13.82
CA LEU A 299 8.19 -1.78 13.58
C LEU A 299 8.33 -2.70 14.81
N ARG A 300 9.42 -2.59 15.57
CA ARG A 300 9.66 -3.45 16.74
C ARG A 300 8.67 -3.18 17.84
N SER A 301 8.46 -1.92 18.20
CA SER A 301 7.48 -1.57 19.24
C SER A 301 6.05 -1.83 18.75
N TRP A 302 5.72 -1.51 17.50
CA TRP A 302 4.43 -1.82 16.92
C TRP A 302 4.14 -3.34 16.99
N TRP A 303 5.11 -4.17 16.66
CA TRP A 303 4.98 -5.64 16.64
C TRP A 303 4.84 -6.26 18.03
N SER A 304 5.56 -5.70 19.02
CA SER A 304 5.71 -6.28 20.34
C SER A 304 4.70 -5.80 21.38
N ASN A 305 3.88 -4.78 21.06
CA ASN A 305 2.93 -4.21 22.00
C ASN A 305 1.47 -4.51 21.59
N PRO A 306 0.54 -4.59 22.55
CA PRO A 306 -0.89 -4.57 22.27
C PRO A 306 -1.29 -3.19 21.73
N HIS A 307 -2.17 -3.16 20.76
CA HIS A 307 -2.63 -1.93 20.15
C HIS A 307 -3.90 -1.40 20.82
N HIS A 308 -3.97 -0.10 21.03
CA HIS A 308 -5.13 0.56 21.58
C HIS A 308 -5.48 1.78 20.73
N ASP A 309 -6.68 1.81 20.17
CA ASP A 309 -7.17 2.99 19.48
C ASP A 309 -7.22 4.19 20.43
N ARG A 310 -7.10 5.38 19.87
CA ARG A 310 -7.25 6.65 20.60
C ARG A 310 -8.35 7.45 19.93
N ILE A 311 -9.42 7.69 20.67
CA ILE A 311 -10.60 8.43 20.20
C ILE A 311 -10.65 9.77 20.94
N ASN A 312 -10.70 10.86 20.19
CA ASN A 312 -10.55 12.22 20.72
C ASN A 312 -9.28 12.39 21.59
N GLY A 313 -8.18 11.72 21.19
CA GLY A 313 -6.93 11.71 21.95
C GLY A 313 -6.92 10.81 23.18
N VAL A 314 -8.01 10.11 23.48
CA VAL A 314 -8.11 9.21 24.64
C VAL A 314 -7.82 7.77 24.22
N ARG A 315 -6.83 7.17 24.85
CA ARG A 315 -6.47 5.76 24.64
C ARG A 315 -7.58 4.83 25.13
N SER A 316 -8.02 3.92 24.27
CA SER A 316 -9.00 2.87 24.63
C SER A 316 -8.47 2.00 25.77
N GLY A 317 -9.35 1.69 26.73
CA GLY A 317 -9.05 0.72 27.79
C GLY A 317 -9.00 -0.74 27.30
N VAL A 318 -9.54 -1.01 26.09
CA VAL A 318 -9.60 -2.35 25.49
C VAL A 318 -8.65 -2.36 24.28
N PRO A 319 -7.74 -3.33 24.19
CA PRO A 319 -6.88 -3.49 23.02
C PRO A 319 -7.69 -3.91 21.79
N THR A 320 -7.11 -3.69 20.61
CA THR A 320 -7.62 -4.23 19.33
C THR A 320 -7.45 -5.76 19.26
N GLY A 321 -7.78 -6.35 18.12
CA GLY A 321 -7.57 -7.78 17.88
C GLY A 321 -6.11 -8.20 17.65
N TRP A 322 -5.16 -7.24 17.57
CA TRP A 322 -3.75 -7.56 17.39
C TRP A 322 -3.17 -8.31 18.59
N VAL A 323 -2.46 -9.39 18.32
CA VAL A 323 -1.70 -10.14 19.32
C VAL A 323 -0.21 -9.92 19.06
N PRO A 324 0.54 -9.39 20.02
CA PRO A 324 1.99 -9.17 19.87
C PRO A 324 2.71 -10.41 19.35
N PHE A 325 3.66 -10.22 18.43
CA PHE A 325 4.49 -11.27 17.82
C PHE A 325 3.73 -12.34 17.02
N SER A 326 2.43 -12.17 16.76
CA SER A 326 1.60 -13.23 16.16
C SER A 326 1.85 -13.45 14.67
N LYS A 327 2.32 -12.44 13.95
CA LYS A 327 2.58 -12.49 12.51
C LYS A 327 3.96 -11.92 12.19
N PRO A 328 4.73 -12.56 11.30
CA PRO A 328 5.99 -11.97 10.82
C PRO A 328 5.72 -10.79 9.90
N PHE A 329 6.68 -9.88 9.79
CA PHE A 329 6.72 -8.87 8.73
C PHE A 329 7.35 -9.41 7.45
N ARG A 330 6.88 -8.93 6.30
CA ARG A 330 7.54 -9.05 5.01
C ARG A 330 7.49 -7.71 4.28
N PHE A 331 8.63 -7.22 3.86
CA PHE A 331 8.64 -6.14 2.89
C PHE A 331 8.25 -6.72 1.55
N THR A 332 7.05 -6.38 1.09
CA THR A 332 6.47 -6.83 -0.18
C THR A 332 7.05 -6.03 -1.34
N GLU A 333 7.40 -4.79 -1.08
CA GLU A 333 8.23 -3.94 -1.93
C GLU A 333 9.25 -3.18 -1.08
N PHE A 334 10.41 -2.84 -1.63
CA PHE A 334 11.32 -1.84 -1.10
C PHE A 334 12.27 -1.35 -2.19
N GLY A 335 12.65 -0.09 -2.12
CA GLY A 335 13.53 0.51 -3.11
C GLY A 335 13.67 2.01 -2.90
N ALA A 336 14.47 2.63 -3.76
CA ALA A 336 14.61 4.08 -3.87
C ALA A 336 14.89 4.45 -5.33
N PRO A 337 14.50 5.65 -5.81
CA PRO A 337 14.85 6.07 -7.16
C PRO A 337 16.37 6.25 -7.29
N ALA A 338 16.92 5.84 -8.44
CA ALA A 338 18.35 5.99 -8.77
C ALA A 338 18.67 7.44 -9.18
N VAL A 339 18.38 8.39 -8.29
CA VAL A 339 18.64 9.83 -8.48
C VAL A 339 19.24 10.44 -7.23
N ASP A 340 19.89 11.57 -7.40
CA ASP A 340 20.45 12.39 -6.32
C ASP A 340 19.47 12.45 -5.13
N LYS A 341 19.94 12.13 -3.93
CA LYS A 341 19.16 12.11 -2.68
C LYS A 341 17.91 11.22 -2.71
N GLY A 342 17.94 10.13 -3.50
CA GLY A 342 16.81 9.18 -3.59
C GLY A 342 16.37 8.60 -2.24
N THR A 343 17.25 8.55 -1.26
CA THR A 343 16.99 8.05 0.11
C THR A 343 16.25 9.04 1.01
N ASN A 344 16.14 10.33 0.62
CA ASN A 344 15.33 11.30 1.35
C ASN A 344 13.82 11.03 1.20
N GLN A 345 13.39 10.57 0.03
CA GLN A 345 12.01 10.15 -0.25
C GLN A 345 12.01 8.96 -1.20
N PRO A 346 12.25 7.74 -0.69
CA PRO A 346 12.29 6.52 -1.50
C PRO A 346 11.00 6.24 -2.26
N ASN A 347 9.86 6.72 -1.76
CA ASN A 347 8.54 6.58 -2.37
C ASN A 347 8.33 7.45 -3.63
N LYS A 348 9.25 8.35 -3.95
CA LYS A 348 9.16 9.14 -5.18
C LYS A 348 9.62 8.33 -6.38
N PHE A 349 8.89 8.49 -7.49
CA PHE A 349 9.26 7.90 -8.77
C PHE A 349 9.22 8.96 -9.87
N ILE A 350 10.04 8.75 -10.89
CA ILE A 350 10.16 9.68 -12.01
C ILE A 350 9.58 9.00 -13.24
N ASP A 351 8.29 9.14 -13.43
CA ASP A 351 7.57 8.74 -14.63
C ASP A 351 6.75 9.92 -15.15
N PRO A 352 7.19 10.60 -16.19
CA PRO A 352 6.51 11.81 -16.70
C PRO A 352 5.08 11.56 -17.19
N LYS A 353 4.67 10.30 -17.32
CA LYS A 353 3.28 9.93 -17.64
C LYS A 353 2.35 10.16 -16.45
N SER A 354 2.81 10.00 -15.21
CA SER A 354 1.99 10.08 -14.01
C SER A 354 1.95 11.47 -13.40
N SER A 355 0.79 11.88 -12.89
CA SER A 355 0.63 13.10 -12.09
C SER A 355 1.31 13.02 -10.72
N GLU A 356 1.64 11.82 -10.25
CA GLU A 356 2.36 11.58 -8.99
C GLU A 356 3.88 11.59 -9.14
N SER A 357 4.36 11.76 -10.41
CA SER A 357 5.80 11.85 -10.69
C SER A 357 6.43 13.04 -9.98
N GLY A 358 7.56 12.81 -9.36
CA GLY A 358 8.28 13.88 -8.66
C GLY A 358 9.68 13.47 -8.25
N LEU A 359 10.50 14.46 -7.97
CA LEU A 359 11.83 14.27 -7.42
C LEU A 359 11.75 14.08 -5.90
N PRO A 360 12.66 13.30 -5.29
CA PRO A 360 12.87 13.32 -3.86
C PRO A 360 13.19 14.73 -3.35
N LEU A 361 12.85 15.02 -2.11
CA LEU A 361 13.15 16.33 -1.51
C LEU A 361 14.64 16.66 -1.65
N TRP A 362 14.90 17.89 -2.09
CA TRP A 362 16.23 18.48 -2.28
C TRP A 362 17.07 17.85 -3.41
N SER A 363 16.52 16.90 -4.14
CA SER A 363 17.18 16.28 -5.29
C SER A 363 17.31 17.26 -6.45
N ASN A 364 18.47 17.22 -7.12
CA ASN A 364 18.70 17.94 -8.39
C ASN A 364 18.27 17.12 -9.62
N GLY A 365 17.72 15.92 -9.43
CA GLY A 365 17.21 15.02 -10.47
C GLY A 365 18.29 14.29 -11.28
N ARG A 366 19.58 14.46 -10.98
CA ARG A 366 20.65 13.73 -11.67
C ARG A 366 20.61 12.26 -11.29
N ARG A 367 20.90 11.39 -12.27
CA ARG A 367 21.03 9.95 -12.04
C ARG A 367 22.12 9.67 -11.00
N ASP A 368 21.82 8.80 -10.06
CA ASP A 368 22.68 8.39 -8.96
C ASP A 368 22.44 6.93 -8.61
N ASP A 369 23.11 6.02 -9.33
CA ASP A 369 23.02 4.58 -9.10
C ASP A 369 23.67 4.19 -7.77
N LEU A 370 24.63 4.98 -7.27
CA LEU A 370 25.34 4.70 -6.02
C LEU A 370 24.39 4.86 -4.81
N ILE A 371 23.56 5.92 -4.80
CA ILE A 371 22.64 6.10 -3.68
C ILE A 371 21.59 4.97 -3.62
N GLN A 372 21.11 4.49 -4.78
CA GLN A 372 20.21 3.35 -4.83
C GLN A 372 20.88 2.07 -4.33
N MET A 373 22.13 1.83 -4.73
CA MET A 373 22.91 0.69 -4.24
C MET A 373 23.12 0.78 -2.72
N GLN A 374 23.46 1.95 -2.20
CA GLN A 374 23.65 2.14 -0.75
C GLN A 374 22.35 1.98 0.03
N TYR A 375 21.20 2.41 -0.52
CA TYR A 375 19.89 2.14 0.05
C TYR A 375 19.66 0.62 0.20
N LEU A 376 19.85 -0.13 -0.88
CA LEU A 376 19.66 -1.58 -0.88
C LEU A 376 20.62 -2.28 0.11
N LEU A 377 21.89 -1.85 0.14
CA LEU A 377 22.87 -2.37 1.09
C LEU A 377 22.48 -2.06 2.54
N ALA A 378 22.03 -0.84 2.84
CA ALA A 378 21.57 -0.48 4.18
C ALA A 378 20.42 -1.38 4.62
N GLN A 379 19.38 -1.54 3.79
CA GLN A 379 18.20 -2.34 4.11
C GLN A 379 18.49 -3.85 4.25
N THR A 380 19.40 -4.40 3.44
CA THR A 380 19.68 -5.85 3.45
C THR A 380 20.75 -6.28 4.44
N SER A 381 21.47 -5.35 5.03
CA SER A 381 22.54 -5.61 5.99
C SER A 381 22.28 -5.06 7.40
N TYR A 382 21.08 -4.52 7.64
CA TYR A 382 20.58 -4.11 8.95
C TYR A 382 19.97 -5.30 9.71
#